data_a069d56f8c6e4ce4bedbb5ca809c496f
#
_entry.id   a069d56f8c6e4ce4bedbb5ca809c496f
#
_cell.length_a   1.000
_cell.length_b   1.000
_cell.length_c   1.000
_cell.angle_alpha   90.00
_cell.angle_beta   90.00
_cell.angle_gamma   90.00
#
_symmetry.space_group_name_H-M   'P 1'
#
loop_
_entity.id
_entity.type
_entity.pdbx_description
1 polymer ?
#
loop_
_entity_poly.entity_id
_entity_poly.type
_entity_poly.pdbx_seq_one_letter_code
_entity_poly.pdbx_strand_id
1 'polypeptide(L)'
;MDPRGRLGKWPVYRQLTGRDQLGRGTAARSPGTEASAPRTESADRVVSSICPYCAVGCGQLVYVARRDGTDAVTQIEGDPDSPVSRGRLCPKGAASKQLVTHPGRQTTVLYRRPYAAEWEPLSLDRAMDMIADRVVAAREQGWQETWQGKRVARTLGFASLGGATLDNEENYLIKKLWTAMGAIQIENQARI
;
A
#
# COMPACT_ATOMS: atom_id res chain seq x y z
N MET A 1 41.32 -32.52 34.30
CA MET A 1 40.13 -31.84 33.76
C MET A 1 40.16 -30.39 34.24
N ASP A 2 40.32 -29.44 33.34
CA ASP A 2 40.41 -28.02 33.70
C ASP A 2 39.02 -27.48 34.13
N PRO A 3 38.81 -27.16 35.43
CA PRO A 3 37.54 -26.64 35.91
C PRO A 3 37.19 -25.27 35.30
N ARG A 4 38.20 -24.51 34.83
CA ARG A 4 38.01 -23.20 34.21
C ARG A 4 37.37 -23.32 32.82
N GLY A 5 37.60 -24.42 32.10
CA GLY A 5 36.98 -24.70 30.80
C GLY A 5 35.46 -24.97 30.90
N ARG A 6 34.98 -25.52 32.02
CA ARG A 6 33.54 -25.75 32.25
C ARG A 6 32.82 -24.47 32.71
N LEU A 7 33.43 -23.69 33.59
CA LEU A 7 32.90 -22.42 34.05
C LEU A 7 32.75 -21.40 32.88
N GLY A 8 33.71 -21.37 31.95
CA GLY A 8 33.69 -20.51 30.79
C GLY A 8 32.52 -20.78 29.81
N LYS A 9 31.92 -21.98 29.91
CA LYS A 9 30.72 -22.34 29.11
C LYS A 9 29.40 -22.04 29.83
N TRP A 10 29.44 -21.69 31.11
CA TRP A 10 28.27 -21.44 31.91
C TRP A 10 27.65 -20.09 31.54
N PRO A 11 26.36 -20.02 31.19
CA PRO A 11 25.72 -18.79 30.70
C PRO A 11 25.84 -17.61 31.65
N VAL A 12 25.58 -17.82 32.94
CA VAL A 12 25.67 -16.77 33.96
C VAL A 12 27.10 -16.24 34.09
N TYR A 13 28.12 -17.12 34.09
CA TYR A 13 29.51 -16.70 34.13
C TYR A 13 29.89 -15.85 32.90
N ARG A 14 29.39 -16.21 31.73
CA ARG A 14 29.63 -15.44 30.49
C ARG A 14 28.96 -14.07 30.52
N GLN A 15 27.76 -13.97 31.09
CA GLN A 15 27.09 -12.70 31.30
C GLN A 15 27.87 -11.80 32.29
N LEU A 16 28.24 -12.32 33.44
CA LEU A 16 29.00 -11.58 34.48
C LEU A 16 30.38 -11.14 34.01
N THR A 17 31.04 -11.90 33.14
CA THR A 17 32.37 -11.58 32.60
C THR A 17 32.32 -10.73 31.32
N GLY A 18 31.17 -10.27 30.89
CA GLY A 18 30.99 -9.46 29.69
C GLY A 18 31.19 -10.21 28.36
N ARG A 19 31.43 -11.54 28.41
CA ARG A 19 31.63 -12.35 27.20
C ARG A 19 30.32 -12.62 26.42
N ASP A 20 29.19 -12.48 27.08
CA ASP A 20 27.87 -12.65 26.49
C ASP A 20 26.83 -11.87 27.33
N GLN A 21 26.92 -10.54 27.33
CA GLN A 21 26.08 -9.65 28.15
C GLN A 21 24.59 -9.85 27.93
N LEU A 22 24.20 -10.24 26.71
CA LEU A 22 22.82 -10.42 26.34
C LEU A 22 22.31 -11.86 26.52
N GLY A 23 23.12 -12.76 27.05
CA GLY A 23 22.75 -14.15 27.25
C GLY A 23 22.45 -14.94 25.97
N ARG A 24 23.05 -14.53 24.87
CA ARG A 24 22.76 -15.11 23.53
C ARG A 24 23.47 -16.44 23.29
N GLY A 25 24.14 -17.06 24.23
CA GLY A 25 24.98 -18.26 24.10
C GLY A 25 24.61 -19.20 22.94
N THR A 26 25.41 -20.17 22.64
CA THR A 26 25.21 -21.10 21.51
C THR A 26 23.87 -21.80 21.50
N ALA A 27 23.17 -21.90 22.64
CA ALA A 27 21.81 -22.42 22.72
C ALA A 27 20.74 -21.49 22.14
N ALA A 28 21.01 -20.17 22.02
CA ALA A 28 20.13 -19.19 21.45
C ALA A 28 20.30 -18.99 19.91
N ARG A 29 21.30 -19.67 19.33
CA ARG A 29 21.60 -19.64 17.91
C ARG A 29 21.48 -21.04 17.33
N SER A 30 20.52 -21.23 16.46
CA SER A 30 20.42 -22.42 15.62
C SER A 30 21.20 -22.20 14.31
N PRO A 31 21.60 -23.26 13.57
CA PRO A 31 22.17 -23.11 12.23
C PRO A 31 21.26 -22.32 11.29
N GLY A 32 19.94 -22.45 11.45
CA GLY A 32 18.98 -21.65 10.69
C GLY A 32 19.01 -20.17 11.03
N THR A 33 19.22 -19.81 12.30
CA THR A 33 19.37 -18.41 12.72
C THR A 33 20.66 -17.78 12.17
N GLU A 34 21.76 -18.54 12.15
CA GLU A 34 23.04 -18.08 11.59
C GLU A 34 23.01 -17.93 10.07
N ALA A 35 22.19 -18.75 9.38
CA ALA A 35 21.99 -18.68 7.94
C ALA A 35 20.95 -17.61 7.53
N SER A 36 20.22 -17.03 8.48
CA SER A 36 19.18 -16.03 8.20
C SER A 36 19.81 -14.63 8.13
N ALA A 37 19.65 -13.98 6.97
CA ALA A 37 19.97 -12.58 6.78
C ALA A 37 18.69 -11.74 6.69
N PRO A 38 18.70 -10.49 7.17
CA PRO A 38 17.59 -9.56 6.94
C PRO A 38 17.33 -9.38 5.45
N ARG A 39 16.06 -9.30 5.05
CA ARG A 39 15.69 -9.09 3.64
C ARG A 39 16.19 -7.76 3.07
N THR A 40 16.47 -6.80 3.94
CA THR A 40 17.07 -5.51 3.61
C THR A 40 18.51 -5.62 3.14
N GLU A 41 19.27 -6.58 3.65
CA GLU A 41 20.68 -6.81 3.26
C GLU A 41 20.82 -7.41 1.86
N SER A 42 19.78 -8.01 1.31
CA SER A 42 19.77 -8.57 -0.04
C SER A 42 19.41 -7.56 -1.13
N ALA A 43 19.27 -6.29 -0.79
CA ALA A 43 18.92 -5.23 -1.72
C ALA A 43 20.17 -4.55 -2.31
N ASP A 44 20.11 -4.26 -3.60
CA ASP A 44 21.17 -3.50 -4.30
C ASP A 44 20.95 -1.99 -4.17
N ARG A 45 19.71 -1.56 -3.93
CA ARG A 45 19.33 -0.16 -3.77
C ARG A 45 18.11 0.00 -2.87
N VAL A 46 17.99 1.20 -2.30
CA VAL A 46 16.84 1.63 -1.50
C VAL A 46 16.21 2.84 -2.15
N VAL A 47 14.88 2.86 -2.27
CA VAL A 47 14.12 3.94 -2.88
C VAL A 47 13.09 4.44 -1.88
N SER A 48 13.04 5.75 -1.66
CA SER A 48 12.00 6.38 -0.83
C SER A 48 10.66 6.38 -1.56
N SER A 49 9.58 6.10 -0.83
CA SER A 49 8.21 6.06 -1.35
C SER A 49 7.23 6.47 -0.26
N ILE A 50 5.97 6.58 -0.64
CA ILE A 50 4.84 6.83 0.27
C ILE A 50 3.98 5.58 0.33
N CYS A 51 3.45 5.27 1.51
CA CYS A 51 2.54 4.15 1.71
C CYS A 51 1.26 4.34 0.88
N PRO A 52 0.85 3.33 0.07
CA PRO A 52 -0.26 3.47 -0.88
C PRO A 52 -1.65 3.29 -0.25
N TYR A 53 -1.77 3.19 1.07
CA TYR A 53 -3.05 2.77 1.68
C TYR A 53 -3.97 3.90 2.11
N CYS A 54 -3.47 5.00 2.64
CA CYS A 54 -4.37 6.06 3.12
C CYS A 54 -3.69 7.41 3.17
N ALA A 55 -4.51 8.46 3.37
CA ALA A 55 -4.11 9.88 3.40
C ALA A 55 -3.13 10.26 4.52
N VAL A 56 -2.75 9.35 5.42
CA VAL A 56 -1.69 9.62 6.42
C VAL A 56 -0.35 9.88 5.76
N GLY A 57 -0.07 9.23 4.61
CA GLY A 57 1.16 9.50 3.86
C GLY A 57 2.43 9.03 4.57
N CYS A 58 2.40 7.86 5.22
CA CYS A 58 3.58 7.32 5.88
C CYS A 58 4.72 7.09 4.89
N GLY A 59 5.93 7.60 5.21
CA GLY A 59 7.13 7.37 4.41
C GLY A 59 7.60 5.91 4.50
N GLN A 60 8.04 5.38 3.37
CA GLN A 60 8.54 4.02 3.23
C GLN A 60 9.88 3.99 2.53
N LEU A 61 10.75 3.06 2.93
CA LEU A 61 11.97 2.66 2.23
C LEU A 61 11.71 1.34 1.52
N VAL A 62 11.77 1.37 0.20
CA VAL A 62 11.58 0.20 -0.67
C VAL A 62 12.94 -0.36 -1.03
N TYR A 63 13.22 -1.57 -0.57
CA TYR A 63 14.46 -2.31 -0.82
C TYR A 63 14.31 -3.13 -2.09
N VAL A 64 15.17 -2.89 -3.06
CA VAL A 64 15.09 -3.48 -4.40
C VAL A 64 16.38 -4.21 -4.73
N ALA A 65 16.27 -5.45 -5.16
CA ALA A 65 17.37 -6.23 -5.74
C ALA A 65 17.14 -6.47 -7.22
N ARG A 66 18.22 -6.46 -8.00
CA ARG A 66 18.18 -6.84 -9.40
C ARG A 66 18.43 -8.34 -9.53
N ARG A 67 17.44 -9.07 -10.04
CA ARG A 67 17.49 -10.52 -10.24
C ARG A 67 17.14 -10.84 -11.69
N ASP A 68 18.01 -11.57 -12.37
CA ASP A 68 17.81 -12.00 -13.76
C ASP A 68 17.43 -10.84 -14.69
N GLY A 69 18.07 -9.67 -14.49
CA GLY A 69 17.81 -8.47 -15.28
C GLY A 69 16.55 -7.69 -14.89
N THR A 70 15.77 -8.19 -13.93
CA THR A 70 14.52 -7.56 -13.47
C THR A 70 14.64 -7.06 -12.03
N ASP A 71 14.04 -5.91 -11.74
CA ASP A 71 13.97 -5.36 -10.39
C ASP A 71 12.92 -6.14 -9.56
N ALA A 72 13.32 -6.57 -8.38
CA ALA A 72 12.46 -7.27 -7.43
C ALA A 72 12.47 -6.56 -6.06
N VAL A 73 11.30 -6.28 -5.51
CA VAL A 73 11.17 -5.73 -4.16
C VAL A 73 11.47 -6.84 -3.13
N THR A 74 12.53 -6.68 -2.36
CA THR A 74 12.94 -7.63 -1.31
C THR A 74 12.23 -7.36 0.00
N GLN A 75 12.11 -6.07 0.39
CA GLN A 75 11.47 -5.64 1.63
C GLN A 75 10.95 -4.20 1.49
N ILE A 76 9.98 -3.83 2.34
CA ILE A 76 9.54 -2.45 2.56
C ILE A 76 9.53 -2.20 4.07
N GLU A 77 10.19 -1.12 4.49
CA GLU A 77 10.27 -0.67 5.88
C GLU A 77 9.79 0.78 6.01
N GLY A 78 9.49 1.22 7.22
CA GLY A 78 9.17 2.63 7.46
C GLY A 78 10.41 3.50 7.34
N ASP A 79 10.25 4.67 6.73
CA ASP A 79 11.30 5.67 6.60
C ASP A 79 11.45 6.45 7.92
N PRO A 80 12.58 6.32 8.63
CA PRO A 80 12.81 7.05 9.89
C PRO A 80 12.89 8.56 9.70
N ASP A 81 13.26 9.03 8.50
CA ASP A 81 13.37 10.45 8.19
C ASP A 81 12.04 11.08 7.76
N SER A 82 10.99 10.26 7.61
CA SER A 82 9.64 10.76 7.31
C SER A 82 9.13 11.69 8.42
N PRO A 83 8.78 12.95 8.12
CA PRO A 83 8.24 13.87 9.12
C PRO A 83 6.89 13.41 9.69
N VAL A 84 6.15 12.60 8.95
CA VAL A 84 4.83 12.09 9.31
C VAL A 84 4.93 10.85 10.21
N SER A 85 5.57 9.79 9.72
CA SER A 85 5.54 8.47 10.37
C SER A 85 6.77 8.15 11.21
N ARG A 86 7.91 8.82 10.95
CA ARG A 86 9.18 8.61 11.68
C ARG A 86 9.56 7.13 11.82
N GLY A 87 9.50 6.41 10.70
CA GLY A 87 9.79 4.98 10.64
C GLY A 87 8.67 4.04 11.09
N ARG A 88 7.54 4.57 11.57
CA ARG A 88 6.43 3.73 12.03
C ARG A 88 5.47 3.40 10.89
N LEU A 89 5.04 2.15 10.82
CA LEU A 89 4.01 1.68 9.90
C LEU A 89 2.93 0.92 10.67
N CYS A 90 1.69 1.10 10.27
CA CYS A 90 0.61 0.22 10.72
C CYS A 90 0.72 -1.17 10.06
N PRO A 91 -0.03 -2.19 10.49
CA PRO A 91 0.04 -3.53 9.90
C PRO A 91 -0.14 -3.56 8.38
N LYS A 92 -1.01 -2.70 7.81
CA LYS A 92 -1.19 -2.59 6.35
C LYS A 92 0.07 -2.04 5.67
N GLY A 93 0.63 -0.95 6.19
CA GLY A 93 1.85 -0.35 5.67
C GLY A 93 3.05 -1.29 5.74
N ALA A 94 3.19 -2.04 6.83
CA ALA A 94 4.23 -3.05 6.99
C ALA A 94 4.09 -4.23 6.00
N ALA A 95 2.86 -4.51 5.55
CA ALA A 95 2.56 -5.55 4.57
C ALA A 95 2.52 -5.05 3.11
N SER A 96 2.88 -3.80 2.83
CA SER A 96 2.73 -3.19 1.50
C SER A 96 3.57 -3.88 0.41
N LYS A 97 4.67 -4.56 0.77
CA LYS A 97 5.38 -5.43 -0.17
C LYS A 97 4.44 -6.46 -0.81
N GLN A 98 3.56 -7.07 -0.04
CA GLN A 98 2.62 -8.08 -0.53
C GLN A 98 1.64 -7.50 -1.54
N LEU A 99 1.23 -6.24 -1.37
CA LEU A 99 0.39 -5.54 -2.35
C LEU A 99 1.04 -5.52 -3.75
N VAL A 100 2.35 -5.34 -3.82
CA VAL A 100 3.10 -5.27 -5.08
C VAL A 100 3.42 -6.64 -5.64
N THR A 101 3.80 -7.60 -4.79
CA THR A 101 4.42 -8.88 -5.20
C THR A 101 3.48 -10.08 -5.14
N HIS A 102 2.26 -9.94 -4.61
CA HIS A 102 1.35 -11.08 -4.48
C HIS A 102 0.90 -11.60 -5.85
N PRO A 103 1.00 -12.92 -6.11
CA PRO A 103 0.66 -13.49 -7.42
C PRO A 103 -0.83 -13.35 -7.79
N GLY A 104 -1.71 -13.24 -6.80
CA GLY A 104 -3.14 -12.99 -7.00
C GLY A 104 -3.51 -11.53 -7.23
N ARG A 105 -2.53 -10.62 -7.42
CA ARG A 105 -2.81 -9.23 -7.71
C ARG A 105 -3.52 -9.11 -9.06
N GLN A 106 -4.68 -8.43 -9.07
CA GLN A 106 -5.40 -8.13 -10.29
C GLN A 106 -4.67 -7.03 -11.07
N THR A 107 -4.18 -7.36 -12.26
CA THR A 107 -3.43 -6.44 -13.14
C THR A 107 -4.17 -6.12 -14.43
N THR A 108 -5.35 -6.72 -14.64
CA THR A 108 -6.15 -6.55 -15.84
C THR A 108 -7.55 -6.09 -15.44
N VAL A 109 -8.14 -5.18 -16.20
CA VAL A 109 -9.53 -4.80 -16.01
C VAL A 109 -10.42 -6.00 -16.34
N LEU A 110 -11.35 -6.31 -15.44
CA LEU A 110 -12.37 -7.34 -15.65
C LEU A 110 -13.73 -6.67 -15.85
N TYR A 111 -14.40 -7.08 -16.90
CA TYR A 111 -15.75 -6.65 -17.22
C TYR A 111 -16.72 -7.83 -17.22
N ARG A 112 -17.90 -7.64 -16.69
CA ARG A 112 -18.98 -8.60 -16.78
C ARG A 112 -20.18 -7.94 -17.43
N ARG A 113 -20.63 -8.48 -18.54
CA ARG A 113 -21.82 -7.99 -19.23
C ARG A 113 -23.06 -8.13 -18.33
N PRO A 114 -24.07 -7.29 -18.51
CA PRO A 114 -25.35 -7.47 -17.83
C PRO A 114 -25.85 -8.91 -17.98
N TYR A 115 -26.26 -9.53 -16.88
CA TYR A 115 -26.77 -10.88 -16.79
C TYR A 115 -25.78 -12.02 -17.16
N ALA A 116 -24.54 -11.72 -17.51
CA ALA A 116 -23.53 -12.74 -17.74
C ALA A 116 -23.06 -13.36 -16.42
N ALA A 117 -22.66 -14.64 -16.46
CA ALA A 117 -22.05 -15.35 -15.32
C ALA A 117 -20.53 -15.14 -15.27
N GLU A 118 -19.89 -14.93 -16.43
CA GLU A 118 -18.44 -14.91 -16.56
C GLU A 118 -17.88 -13.49 -16.65
N TRP A 119 -16.65 -13.34 -16.15
CA TRP A 119 -15.84 -12.14 -16.29
C TRP A 119 -14.93 -12.25 -17.49
N GLU A 120 -14.83 -11.18 -18.27
CA GLU A 120 -13.95 -11.07 -19.44
C GLU A 120 -12.91 -9.97 -19.22
N PRO A 121 -11.65 -10.20 -19.63
CA PRO A 121 -10.62 -9.16 -19.55
C PRO A 121 -10.86 -8.08 -20.60
N LEU A 122 -10.64 -6.82 -20.21
CA LEU A 122 -10.64 -5.67 -21.12
C LEU A 122 -9.28 -4.95 -21.08
N SER A 123 -8.91 -4.33 -22.20
CA SER A 123 -7.85 -3.31 -22.17
C SER A 123 -8.27 -2.11 -21.34
N LEU A 124 -7.30 -1.44 -20.73
CA LEU A 124 -7.58 -0.22 -19.94
C LEU A 124 -8.26 0.84 -20.78
N ASP A 125 -7.76 1.09 -22.00
CA ASP A 125 -8.31 2.11 -22.91
C ASP A 125 -9.79 1.84 -23.22
N ARG A 126 -10.11 0.58 -23.57
CA ARG A 126 -11.50 0.20 -23.83
C ARG A 126 -12.39 0.35 -22.60
N ALA A 127 -11.89 0.00 -21.42
CA ALA A 127 -12.63 0.18 -20.17
C ALA A 127 -12.88 1.65 -19.87
N MET A 128 -11.89 2.52 -20.10
CA MET A 128 -12.01 3.97 -19.88
C MET A 128 -13.00 4.60 -20.85
N ASP A 129 -13.00 4.23 -22.14
CA ASP A 129 -14.00 4.66 -23.11
C ASP A 129 -15.43 4.31 -22.65
N MET A 130 -15.64 3.05 -22.24
CA MET A 130 -16.95 2.59 -21.77
C MET A 130 -17.42 3.32 -20.51
N ILE A 131 -16.48 3.67 -19.60
CA ILE A 131 -16.79 4.45 -18.40
C ILE A 131 -17.16 5.89 -18.80
N ALA A 132 -16.36 6.51 -19.68
CA ALA A 132 -16.59 7.87 -20.14
C ALA A 132 -17.95 8.01 -20.82
N ASP A 133 -18.31 7.10 -21.74
CA ASP A 133 -19.62 7.09 -22.40
C ASP A 133 -20.77 7.04 -21.40
N ARG A 134 -20.66 6.19 -20.36
CA ARG A 134 -21.70 6.08 -19.32
C ARG A 134 -21.79 7.32 -18.45
N VAL A 135 -20.63 7.92 -18.08
CA VAL A 135 -20.60 9.15 -17.29
C VAL A 135 -21.22 10.31 -18.06
N VAL A 136 -20.89 10.46 -19.35
CA VAL A 136 -21.48 11.50 -20.22
C VAL A 136 -22.98 11.30 -20.32
N ALA A 137 -23.45 10.11 -20.66
CA ALA A 137 -24.87 9.81 -20.77
C ALA A 137 -25.64 10.05 -19.46
N ALA A 138 -25.10 9.59 -18.32
CA ALA A 138 -25.71 9.80 -17.01
C ALA A 138 -25.74 11.30 -16.63
N ARG A 139 -24.67 12.03 -16.97
CA ARG A 139 -24.61 13.48 -16.77
C ARG A 139 -25.70 14.19 -17.54
N GLU A 140 -25.86 13.89 -18.82
CA GLU A 140 -26.90 14.50 -19.70
C GLU A 140 -28.31 14.20 -19.20
N GLN A 141 -28.61 12.95 -18.89
CA GLN A 141 -29.89 12.52 -18.34
C GLN A 141 -30.24 13.17 -17.00
N GLY A 142 -29.24 13.37 -16.14
CA GLY A 142 -29.43 13.93 -14.82
C GLY A 142 -29.17 15.43 -14.70
N TRP A 143 -28.91 16.14 -15.84
CA TRP A 143 -28.53 17.55 -15.79
C TRP A 143 -29.70 18.47 -15.43
N GLN A 144 -29.44 19.42 -14.57
CA GLN A 144 -30.34 20.47 -14.14
C GLN A 144 -29.63 21.82 -14.25
N GLU A 145 -29.98 22.64 -15.25
CA GLU A 145 -29.44 23.99 -15.35
C GLU A 145 -30.05 24.91 -14.29
N THR A 146 -31.35 24.78 -14.04
CA THR A 146 -32.09 25.57 -13.07
C THR A 146 -32.93 24.69 -12.14
N TRP A 147 -33.10 25.13 -10.91
CA TRP A 147 -33.97 24.49 -9.93
C TRP A 147 -34.62 25.58 -9.05
N GLN A 148 -35.94 25.55 -8.92
CA GLN A 148 -36.74 26.55 -8.20
C GLN A 148 -36.38 28.00 -8.59
N GLY A 149 -36.23 28.28 -9.89
CA GLY A 149 -35.90 29.57 -10.44
C GLY A 149 -34.45 30.04 -10.25
N LYS A 150 -33.58 29.24 -9.67
CA LYS A 150 -32.16 29.54 -9.46
C LYS A 150 -31.29 28.72 -10.38
N ARG A 151 -30.20 29.29 -10.90
CA ARG A 151 -29.20 28.56 -11.66
C ARG A 151 -28.42 27.64 -10.72
N VAL A 152 -28.37 26.34 -11.03
CA VAL A 152 -27.67 25.32 -10.23
C VAL A 152 -26.58 24.60 -11.02
N ALA A 153 -26.72 24.47 -12.35
CA ALA A 153 -25.76 23.85 -13.25
C ALA A 153 -25.18 22.53 -12.68
N ARG A 154 -26.03 21.57 -12.32
CA ARG A 154 -25.66 20.34 -11.63
C ARG A 154 -26.19 19.10 -12.34
N THR A 155 -25.60 17.96 -12.01
CA THR A 155 -26.16 16.65 -12.39
C THR A 155 -26.52 15.82 -11.15
N LEU A 156 -27.63 15.09 -11.25
CA LEU A 156 -28.06 14.06 -10.30
C LEU A 156 -27.80 12.64 -10.87
N GLY A 157 -27.18 12.52 -12.05
CA GLY A 157 -27.02 11.26 -12.76
C GLY A 157 -25.97 10.34 -12.17
N PHE A 158 -25.03 10.88 -11.37
CA PHE A 158 -23.99 10.09 -10.73
C PHE A 158 -23.48 10.72 -9.43
N ALA A 159 -22.84 9.90 -8.60
CA ALA A 159 -22.27 10.29 -7.31
C ALA A 159 -20.93 9.60 -7.08
N SER A 160 -20.13 10.10 -6.15
CA SER A 160 -18.90 9.47 -5.65
C SER A 160 -19.04 9.12 -4.19
N LEU A 161 -18.73 7.89 -3.82
CA LEU A 161 -18.71 7.42 -2.42
C LEU A 161 -17.30 7.39 -1.81
N GLY A 162 -16.28 7.79 -2.59
CA GLY A 162 -14.89 7.84 -2.12
C GLY A 162 -14.32 6.49 -1.72
N GLY A 163 -13.33 6.51 -0.86
CA GLY A 163 -12.67 5.31 -0.34
C GLY A 163 -11.81 5.57 0.89
N ALA A 164 -11.61 4.55 1.72
CA ALA A 164 -10.79 4.65 2.93
C ALA A 164 -9.28 4.60 2.64
N THR A 165 -8.88 4.17 1.46
CA THR A 165 -7.50 3.94 1.06
C THR A 165 -7.02 4.88 -0.04
N LEU A 166 -7.61 6.06 -0.09
CA LEU A 166 -7.22 7.14 -1.01
C LEU A 166 -6.25 8.08 -0.29
N ASP A 167 -5.23 8.53 -1.02
CA ASP A 167 -4.35 9.59 -0.52
C ASP A 167 -4.96 11.00 -0.70
N ASN A 168 -4.24 12.03 -0.29
CA ASN A 168 -4.74 13.40 -0.33
C ASN A 168 -4.89 13.91 -1.76
N GLU A 169 -3.96 13.55 -2.64
CA GLU A 169 -3.95 13.94 -4.06
C GLU A 169 -5.10 13.28 -4.80
N GLU A 170 -5.37 12.00 -4.57
CA GLU A 170 -6.50 11.28 -5.14
C GLU A 170 -7.84 11.89 -4.70
N ASN A 171 -8.01 12.16 -3.40
CA ASN A 171 -9.21 12.83 -2.89
C ASN A 171 -9.41 14.22 -3.53
N TYR A 172 -8.34 15.00 -3.68
CA TYR A 172 -8.38 16.29 -4.35
C TYR A 172 -8.80 16.17 -5.82
N LEU A 173 -8.21 15.24 -6.56
CA LEU A 173 -8.51 15.00 -7.97
C LEU A 173 -9.95 14.53 -8.18
N ILE A 174 -10.45 13.63 -7.36
CA ILE A 174 -11.84 13.18 -7.39
C ILE A 174 -12.76 14.37 -7.16
N LYS A 175 -12.55 15.14 -6.10
CA LYS A 175 -13.36 16.31 -5.80
C LYS A 175 -13.36 17.31 -6.94
N LYS A 176 -12.20 17.62 -7.50
CA LYS A 176 -12.05 18.56 -8.61
C LYS A 176 -12.78 18.09 -9.87
N LEU A 177 -12.56 16.84 -10.30
CA LEU A 177 -13.15 16.27 -11.50
C LEU A 177 -14.68 16.19 -11.38
N TRP A 178 -15.19 15.57 -10.31
CA TRP A 178 -16.62 15.40 -10.13
C TRP A 178 -17.37 16.73 -10.00
N THR A 179 -16.78 17.71 -9.29
CA THR A 179 -17.36 19.05 -9.20
C THR A 179 -17.37 19.75 -10.58
N ALA A 180 -16.30 19.63 -11.35
CA ALA A 180 -16.25 20.20 -12.71
C ALA A 180 -17.29 19.59 -13.65
N MET A 181 -17.65 18.31 -13.45
CA MET A 181 -18.73 17.66 -14.18
C MET A 181 -20.15 18.01 -13.66
N GLY A 182 -20.24 18.78 -12.58
CA GLY A 182 -21.52 19.19 -11.98
C GLY A 182 -22.12 18.22 -10.98
N ALA A 183 -21.38 17.19 -10.55
CA ALA A 183 -21.83 16.30 -9.48
C ALA A 183 -21.86 17.02 -8.13
N ILE A 184 -22.91 16.79 -7.36
CA ILE A 184 -23.09 17.37 -6.03
C ILE A 184 -22.90 16.36 -4.90
N GLN A 185 -23.11 15.11 -5.17
CA GLN A 185 -22.93 14.01 -4.20
C GLN A 185 -21.51 13.45 -4.32
N ILE A 186 -20.62 14.02 -3.53
CA ILE A 186 -19.20 13.63 -3.45
C ILE A 186 -18.91 13.42 -1.98
N GLU A 187 -19.01 12.16 -1.56
CA GLU A 187 -18.84 11.74 -0.18
C GLU A 187 -17.60 10.86 -0.02
N ASN A 188 -17.08 10.82 1.19
CA ASN A 188 -16.00 9.89 1.57
C ASN A 188 -16.55 8.86 2.55
N GLN A 189 -15.96 7.69 2.57
CA GLN A 189 -16.33 6.59 3.44
C GLN A 189 -16.43 6.99 4.92
N ALA A 190 -15.61 7.92 5.38
CA ALA A 190 -15.63 8.39 6.78
C ALA A 190 -16.84 9.29 7.14
N ARG A 191 -17.66 9.66 6.18
CA ARG A 191 -18.85 10.52 6.36
C ARG A 191 -20.18 9.78 6.31
N ILE A 192 -20.14 8.49 6.08
CA ILE A 192 -21.35 7.65 6.04
C ILE A 192 -21.84 7.33 7.45
#